data_3a32a8332186708e444ffa2b4b37264d
#
_entry.id   3a32a8332186708e444ffa2b4b37264d
#
_cell.length_a   1.000
_cell.length_b   1.000
_cell.length_c   1.000
_cell.angle_alpha   90.00
_cell.angle_beta   90.00
_cell.angle_gamma   90.00
#
_symmetry.space_group_name_H-M   'P 1'
#
loop_
_entity.id
_entity.type
_entity.pdbx_description
1 polymer ?
#
loop_
_entity_poly.entity_id
_entity_poly.type
_entity_poly.pdbx_seq_one_letter_code
_entity_poly.pdbx_strand_id
1 'polypeptide(L)'
;LTEAANPDLAAAQARNKVVVLADPAECSFQFNPTGTAKFTSSCDVAKQVLAARSVSYDNEAAPAGAPAVIKVGETTIASYASRGIPADEARAKDAAFKKAVAETLKKDGYPAKMNKVMLVVILTYLVILVTMVYGPIAAMLVEMFPTRIRYTSMSLPYHIGNGWFGGLLPTMAFAIVAQTGNMYNGLWYPIIIAGVTAVIGTLFIRETKDVDIYGND
;
A
#
# COMPACT_ATOMS: atom_id res chain seq x y z
N LEU A 1 11.56 -1.16 -1.76
CA LEU A 1 11.79 -2.47 -2.40
C LEU A 1 12.00 -2.33 -3.90
N THR A 2 11.07 -1.72 -4.62
CA THR A 2 11.14 -1.59 -6.09
C THR A 2 12.36 -0.83 -6.55
N GLU A 3 12.68 0.31 -5.91
CA GLU A 3 13.87 1.11 -6.24
C GLU A 3 15.17 0.43 -5.80
N ALA A 4 15.21 -0.21 -4.63
CA ALA A 4 16.38 -0.94 -4.17
C ALA A 4 16.68 -2.18 -5.04
N ALA A 5 15.62 -2.85 -5.54
CA ALA A 5 15.78 -3.98 -6.46
C ALA A 5 16.02 -3.54 -7.92
N ASN A 6 15.87 -2.25 -8.21
CA ASN A 6 15.98 -1.71 -9.56
C ASN A 6 16.47 -0.25 -9.53
N PRO A 7 17.78 -0.02 -9.42
CA PRO A 7 18.36 1.31 -9.35
C PRO A 7 18.08 2.15 -10.62
N ASP A 8 17.87 1.50 -11.77
CA ASP A 8 17.52 2.18 -13.01
C ASP A 8 16.13 2.85 -12.93
N LEU A 9 15.23 2.33 -12.09
CA LEU A 9 13.91 2.94 -11.85
C LEU A 9 14.06 4.30 -11.18
N ALA A 10 14.87 4.40 -10.12
CA ALA A 10 15.12 5.67 -9.44
C ALA A 10 15.74 6.70 -10.39
N ALA A 11 16.70 6.27 -11.23
CA ALA A 11 17.31 7.14 -12.23
C ALA A 11 16.32 7.58 -13.32
N ALA A 12 15.39 6.71 -13.74
CA ALA A 12 14.34 7.06 -14.71
C ALA A 12 13.35 8.05 -14.10
N GLN A 13 12.92 7.85 -12.85
CA GLN A 13 12.03 8.77 -12.14
C GLN A 13 12.64 10.15 -11.91
N ALA A 14 13.95 10.21 -11.68
CA ALA A 14 14.66 11.49 -11.54
C ALA A 14 14.79 12.26 -12.86
N ARG A 15 14.90 11.55 -14.00
CA ARG A 15 15.03 12.16 -15.33
C ARG A 15 13.69 12.61 -15.91
N ASN A 16 12.70 11.74 -15.87
CA ASN A 16 11.39 11.95 -16.48
C ASN A 16 10.31 11.79 -15.41
N LYS A 17 9.96 12.90 -14.77
CA LYS A 17 8.88 12.91 -13.78
C LYS A 17 7.55 12.53 -14.43
N VAL A 18 6.79 11.70 -13.75
CA VAL A 18 5.40 11.40 -14.11
C VAL A 18 4.50 12.38 -13.38
N VAL A 19 3.61 13.01 -14.11
CA VAL A 19 2.65 13.98 -13.56
C VAL A 19 1.24 13.54 -13.94
N VAL A 20 0.33 13.58 -12.98
CA VAL A 20 -1.10 13.38 -13.21
C VAL A 20 -1.78 14.74 -13.13
N LEU A 21 -2.23 15.22 -14.27
CA LEU A 21 -3.08 16.43 -14.36
C LEU A 21 -4.52 15.98 -14.28
N ALA A 22 -5.23 16.36 -13.24
CA ALA A 22 -6.63 15.99 -13.04
C ALA A 22 -7.39 17.06 -12.26
N ASP A 23 -8.71 17.10 -12.42
CA ASP A 23 -9.58 17.87 -11.54
C ASP A 23 -9.55 17.26 -10.14
N PRO A 24 -9.10 18.01 -9.11
CA PRO A 24 -9.05 17.49 -7.73
C PRO A 24 -10.40 17.01 -7.18
N ALA A 25 -11.50 17.57 -7.66
CA ALA A 25 -12.85 17.21 -7.24
C ALA A 25 -13.27 15.82 -7.76
N GLU A 26 -12.68 15.35 -8.84
CA GLU A 26 -12.93 14.01 -9.40
C GLU A 26 -12.01 12.91 -8.86
N CYS A 27 -11.03 13.28 -8.04
CA CYS A 27 -10.07 12.35 -7.47
C CYS A 27 -10.55 11.85 -6.10
N SER A 28 -10.98 10.61 -6.02
CA SER A 28 -11.43 10.01 -4.75
C SER A 28 -10.29 9.39 -3.95
N PHE A 29 -10.47 9.30 -2.63
CA PHE A 29 -9.58 8.52 -1.78
C PHE A 29 -9.86 7.03 -1.98
N GLN A 30 -8.94 6.31 -2.62
CA GLN A 30 -9.15 4.93 -3.10
C GLN A 30 -9.11 3.87 -1.98
N PHE A 31 -9.79 4.13 -0.88
CA PHE A 31 -9.92 3.18 0.22
C PHE A 31 -11.01 2.16 -0.08
N ASN A 32 -10.64 0.90 -0.25
CA ASN A 32 -11.55 -0.18 -0.65
C ASN A 32 -11.30 -1.46 0.15
N PRO A 33 -11.67 -1.49 1.44
CA PRO A 33 -11.40 -2.63 2.32
C PRO A 33 -12.17 -3.90 1.93
N THR A 34 -13.33 -3.76 1.29
CA THR A 34 -14.19 -4.88 0.89
C THR A 34 -13.97 -5.32 -0.57
N GLY A 35 -13.18 -4.58 -1.35
CA GLY A 35 -12.99 -4.84 -2.77
C GLY A 35 -14.21 -4.49 -3.65
N THR A 36 -15.28 -3.93 -3.09
CA THR A 36 -16.54 -3.66 -3.78
C THR A 36 -16.65 -2.24 -4.36
N ALA A 37 -15.87 -1.29 -3.85
CA ALA A 37 -15.87 0.08 -4.34
C ALA A 37 -15.32 0.14 -5.77
N LYS A 38 -16.03 0.87 -6.63
CA LYS A 38 -15.63 1.10 -8.03
C LYS A 38 -15.17 2.54 -8.18
N PHE A 39 -13.92 2.70 -8.52
CA PHE A 39 -13.31 3.99 -8.82
C PHE A 39 -13.40 4.22 -10.33
N THR A 40 -14.33 5.05 -10.74
CA THR A 40 -14.74 5.15 -12.15
C THR A 40 -14.38 6.47 -12.81
N SER A 41 -13.87 7.44 -12.04
CA SER A 41 -13.44 8.72 -12.59
C SER A 41 -12.15 8.57 -13.40
N SER A 42 -11.89 9.49 -14.31
CA SER A 42 -10.66 9.51 -15.10
C SER A 42 -9.42 9.69 -14.22
N CYS A 43 -9.53 10.47 -13.15
CA CYS A 43 -8.48 10.66 -12.16
C CYS A 43 -8.16 9.36 -11.43
N ASP A 44 -9.19 8.67 -10.93
CA ASP A 44 -9.01 7.43 -10.18
C ASP A 44 -8.38 6.32 -11.01
N VAL A 45 -8.82 6.17 -12.27
CA VAL A 45 -8.26 5.19 -13.21
C VAL A 45 -6.77 5.48 -13.47
N ALA A 46 -6.41 6.74 -13.71
CA ALA A 46 -5.02 7.13 -13.93
C ALA A 46 -4.13 6.81 -12.72
N LYS A 47 -4.54 7.24 -11.52
CA LYS A 47 -3.80 7.03 -10.28
C LYS A 47 -3.68 5.55 -9.92
N GLN A 48 -4.75 4.78 -10.09
CA GLN A 48 -4.75 3.34 -9.83
C GLN A 48 -3.74 2.59 -10.71
N VAL A 49 -3.67 2.93 -11.99
CA VAL A 49 -2.74 2.27 -12.94
C VAL A 49 -1.28 2.59 -12.60
N LEU A 50 -0.96 3.83 -12.22
CA LEU A 50 0.39 4.22 -11.81
C LEU A 50 0.79 3.61 -10.46
N ALA A 51 -0.10 3.67 -9.46
CA ALA A 51 0.14 3.08 -8.15
C ALA A 51 0.34 1.55 -8.24
N ALA A 52 -0.48 0.84 -9.03
CA ALA A 52 -0.34 -0.60 -9.27
C ALA A 52 0.98 -0.98 -9.98
N ARG A 53 1.60 -0.04 -10.71
CA ARG A 53 2.90 -0.21 -11.36
C ARG A 53 4.08 0.23 -10.51
N SER A 54 3.82 0.70 -9.30
CA SER A 54 4.86 1.23 -8.40
C SER A 54 5.61 2.43 -9.01
N VAL A 55 4.92 3.25 -9.77
CA VAL A 55 5.47 4.48 -10.35
C VAL A 55 5.03 5.66 -9.49
N SER A 56 5.99 6.40 -8.94
CA SER A 56 5.71 7.66 -8.24
C SER A 56 5.34 8.75 -9.23
N TYR A 57 4.41 9.63 -8.84
CA TYR A 57 3.95 10.73 -9.69
C TYR A 57 3.61 11.96 -8.86
N ASP A 58 3.70 13.11 -9.50
CA ASP A 58 3.26 14.38 -8.94
C ASP A 58 1.80 14.66 -9.37
N ASN A 59 1.03 15.32 -8.51
CA ASN A 59 -0.34 15.70 -8.82
C ASN A 59 -0.38 17.19 -9.20
N GLU A 60 -0.95 17.50 -10.35
CA GLU A 60 -1.21 18.87 -10.78
C GLU A 60 -2.72 19.05 -11.04
N ALA A 61 -3.23 20.21 -10.64
CA ALA A 61 -4.65 20.54 -10.85
C ALA A 61 -4.92 20.86 -12.31
N ALA A 62 -5.91 20.22 -12.89
CA ALA A 62 -6.49 20.55 -14.18
C ALA A 62 -7.80 21.36 -14.00
N PRO A 63 -8.27 22.04 -15.04
CA PRO A 63 -9.58 22.72 -15.02
C PRO A 63 -10.71 21.76 -14.65
N ALA A 64 -11.75 22.31 -14.00
CA ALA A 64 -12.90 21.53 -13.57
C ALA A 64 -13.56 20.79 -14.75
N GLY A 65 -13.83 19.50 -14.56
CA GLY A 65 -14.43 18.64 -15.58
C GLY A 65 -13.51 18.18 -16.71
N ALA A 66 -12.23 18.56 -16.69
CA ALA A 66 -11.27 18.05 -17.67
C ALA A 66 -10.92 16.58 -17.39
N PRO A 67 -10.85 15.71 -18.41
CA PRO A 67 -10.38 14.34 -18.22
C PRO A 67 -8.95 14.32 -17.71
N ALA A 68 -8.64 13.39 -16.80
CA ALA A 68 -7.29 13.27 -16.29
C ALA A 68 -6.30 12.86 -17.38
N VAL A 69 -5.08 13.42 -17.30
CA VAL A 69 -4.00 13.15 -18.26
C VAL A 69 -2.76 12.73 -17.48
N ILE A 70 -2.13 11.64 -17.89
CA ILE A 70 -0.81 11.24 -17.42
C ILE A 70 0.23 11.84 -18.35
N LYS A 71 1.14 12.64 -17.81
CA LYS A 71 2.28 13.20 -18.53
C LYS A 71 3.55 12.46 -18.08
N VAL A 72 4.29 11.91 -19.03
CA VAL A 72 5.59 11.26 -18.81
C VAL A 72 6.60 11.96 -19.71
N GLY A 73 7.48 12.76 -19.15
CA GLY A 73 8.35 13.63 -19.93
C GLY A 73 7.56 14.54 -20.86
N GLU A 74 7.72 14.39 -22.18
CA GLU A 74 6.96 15.13 -23.21
C GLU A 74 5.70 14.40 -23.70
N THR A 75 5.54 13.13 -23.36
CA THR A 75 4.42 12.31 -23.83
C THR A 75 3.23 12.44 -22.89
N THR A 76 2.04 12.65 -23.46
CA THR A 76 0.78 12.75 -22.71
C THR A 76 -0.16 11.60 -23.08
N ILE A 77 -0.82 11.01 -22.07
CA ILE A 77 -1.78 9.92 -22.22
C ILE A 77 -3.08 10.35 -21.54
N ALA A 78 -4.15 10.49 -22.32
CA ALA A 78 -5.46 10.80 -21.76
C ALA A 78 -6.01 9.57 -21.03
N SER A 79 -6.48 9.77 -19.80
CA SER A 79 -7.24 8.77 -19.05
C SER A 79 -8.70 8.78 -19.48
N TYR A 80 -9.48 7.84 -18.99
CA TYR A 80 -10.90 7.71 -19.32
C TYR A 80 -11.72 7.50 -18.04
N ALA A 81 -12.97 7.95 -18.08
CA ALA A 81 -13.94 7.61 -17.05
C ALA A 81 -14.66 6.32 -17.44
N SER A 82 -14.73 5.34 -16.55
CA SER A 82 -15.42 4.07 -16.79
C SER A 82 -16.90 4.09 -16.37
N ARG A 83 -17.39 5.24 -15.87
CA ARG A 83 -18.80 5.41 -15.48
C ARG A 83 -19.71 5.30 -16.70
N GLY A 84 -20.73 4.44 -16.61
CA GLY A 84 -21.73 4.29 -17.67
C GLY A 84 -21.30 3.46 -18.88
N ILE A 85 -20.10 2.89 -18.85
CA ILE A 85 -19.60 2.02 -19.94
C ILE A 85 -19.95 0.56 -19.63
N PRO A 86 -20.42 -0.23 -20.61
CA PRO A 86 -20.62 -1.68 -20.45
C PRO A 86 -19.35 -2.38 -19.98
N ALA A 87 -19.49 -3.44 -19.18
CA ALA A 87 -18.36 -4.09 -18.51
C ALA A 87 -17.28 -4.61 -19.50
N ASP A 88 -17.69 -5.10 -20.64
CA ASP A 88 -16.76 -5.65 -21.65
C ASP A 88 -15.98 -4.53 -22.34
N GLU A 89 -16.65 -3.43 -22.68
CA GLU A 89 -16.00 -2.24 -23.25
C GLU A 89 -15.06 -1.56 -22.22
N ALA A 90 -15.47 -1.50 -20.96
CA ALA A 90 -14.63 -0.98 -19.87
C ALA A 90 -13.35 -1.81 -19.69
N ARG A 91 -13.46 -3.15 -19.79
CA ARG A 91 -12.28 -4.04 -19.74
C ARG A 91 -11.35 -3.84 -20.93
N ALA A 92 -11.90 -3.68 -22.13
CA ALA A 92 -11.10 -3.43 -23.33
C ALA A 92 -10.36 -2.09 -23.24
N LYS A 93 -11.04 -1.01 -22.78
CA LYS A 93 -10.43 0.31 -22.58
C LYS A 93 -9.37 0.28 -21.48
N ASP A 94 -9.61 -0.44 -20.38
CA ASP A 94 -8.65 -0.61 -19.29
C ASP A 94 -7.38 -1.32 -19.77
N ALA A 95 -7.54 -2.41 -20.54
CA ALA A 95 -6.41 -3.13 -21.11
C ALA A 95 -5.60 -2.25 -22.09
N ALA A 96 -6.29 -1.51 -22.96
CA ALA A 96 -5.65 -0.60 -23.90
C ALA A 96 -4.92 0.54 -23.18
N PHE A 97 -5.53 1.14 -22.16
CA PHE A 97 -4.93 2.20 -21.36
C PHE A 97 -3.70 1.70 -20.59
N LYS A 98 -3.80 0.56 -19.90
CA LYS A 98 -2.67 -0.08 -19.21
C LYS A 98 -1.51 -0.40 -20.17
N LYS A 99 -1.81 -0.82 -21.39
CA LYS A 99 -0.81 -1.08 -22.43
C LYS A 99 -0.14 0.21 -22.88
N ALA A 100 -0.92 1.26 -23.19
CA ALA A 100 -0.38 2.56 -23.58
C ALA A 100 0.53 3.17 -22.50
N VAL A 101 0.11 3.13 -21.24
CA VAL A 101 0.96 3.59 -20.10
C VAL A 101 2.24 2.75 -20.02
N ALA A 102 2.17 1.44 -20.18
CA ALA A 102 3.34 0.58 -20.12
C ALA A 102 4.35 0.85 -21.25
N GLU A 103 3.87 1.05 -22.47
CA GLU A 103 4.69 1.35 -23.64
C GLU A 103 5.37 2.71 -23.51
N THR A 104 4.65 3.72 -23.04
CA THR A 104 5.19 5.06 -22.80
C THR A 104 6.27 5.01 -21.70
N LEU A 105 5.99 4.40 -20.56
CA LEU A 105 6.97 4.26 -19.50
C LEU A 105 8.23 3.53 -19.99
N LYS A 106 8.08 2.48 -20.78
CA LYS A 106 9.21 1.74 -21.36
C LYS A 106 10.02 2.62 -22.33
N LYS A 107 9.35 3.42 -23.15
CA LYS A 107 9.99 4.35 -24.11
C LYS A 107 10.79 5.42 -23.37
N ASP A 108 10.29 5.92 -22.26
CA ASP A 108 10.94 6.94 -21.42
C ASP A 108 11.98 6.36 -20.45
N GLY A 109 12.41 5.11 -20.66
CA GLY A 109 13.52 4.50 -19.95
C GLY A 109 13.17 3.89 -18.60
N TYR A 110 11.88 3.75 -18.29
CA TYR A 110 11.45 3.01 -17.09
C TYR A 110 11.72 1.50 -17.30
N PRO A 111 12.47 0.87 -16.41
CA PRO A 111 12.88 -0.52 -16.61
C PRO A 111 11.70 -1.47 -16.53
N ALA A 112 11.58 -2.34 -17.53
CA ALA A 112 10.57 -3.40 -17.58
C ALA A 112 10.97 -4.64 -16.74
N LYS A 113 12.22 -4.75 -16.34
CA LYS A 113 12.75 -5.93 -15.64
C LYS A 113 13.28 -5.55 -14.27
N MET A 114 12.85 -6.28 -13.26
CA MET A 114 13.29 -6.16 -11.87
C MET A 114 14.41 -7.18 -11.58
N ASN A 115 15.38 -6.80 -10.76
CA ASN A 115 16.37 -7.74 -10.24
C ASN A 115 15.71 -8.69 -9.23
N LYS A 116 15.36 -9.90 -9.72
CA LYS A 116 14.64 -10.90 -8.90
C LYS A 116 15.47 -11.39 -7.73
N VAL A 117 16.78 -11.51 -7.89
CA VAL A 117 17.67 -11.98 -6.82
C VAL A 117 17.68 -10.96 -5.67
N MET A 118 17.91 -9.69 -5.98
CA MET A 118 17.89 -8.62 -4.97
C MET A 118 16.52 -8.51 -4.29
N LEU A 119 15.43 -8.68 -5.03
CA LEU A 119 14.07 -8.71 -4.48
C LEU A 119 13.92 -9.83 -3.45
N VAL A 120 14.35 -11.05 -3.79
CA VAL A 120 14.28 -12.21 -2.88
C VAL A 120 15.12 -11.97 -1.62
N VAL A 121 16.34 -11.44 -1.77
CA VAL A 121 17.22 -11.13 -0.62
C VAL A 121 16.54 -10.13 0.33
N ILE A 122 16.01 -9.03 -0.22
CA ILE A 122 15.33 -8.02 0.61
C ILE A 122 14.08 -8.59 1.29
N LEU A 123 13.26 -9.37 0.57
CA LEU A 123 12.08 -10.01 1.14
C LEU A 123 12.46 -11.00 2.25
N THR A 124 13.48 -11.82 2.04
CA THR A 124 13.98 -12.75 3.05
C THR A 124 14.45 -12.02 4.31
N TYR A 125 15.21 -10.94 4.14
CA TYR A 125 15.63 -10.10 5.27
C TYR A 125 14.43 -9.53 6.03
N LEU A 126 13.43 -9.00 5.34
CA LEU A 126 12.21 -8.48 5.98
C LEU A 126 11.42 -9.58 6.71
N VAL A 127 11.33 -10.79 6.13
CA VAL A 127 10.67 -11.94 6.80
C VAL A 127 11.41 -12.32 8.07
N ILE A 128 12.74 -12.33 8.07
CA ILE A 128 13.54 -12.58 9.29
C ILE A 128 13.21 -11.56 10.37
N LEU A 129 13.15 -10.27 10.04
CA LEU A 129 12.77 -9.24 11.01
C LEU A 129 11.36 -9.45 11.58
N VAL A 130 10.40 -9.82 10.73
CA VAL A 130 9.03 -10.14 11.16
C VAL A 130 9.01 -11.34 12.10
N THR A 131 9.73 -12.42 11.78
CA THR A 131 9.76 -13.62 12.65
C THR A 131 10.40 -13.34 14.00
N MET A 132 11.43 -12.48 14.05
CA MET A 132 12.03 -12.05 15.32
C MET A 132 11.04 -11.31 16.24
N VAL A 133 10.08 -10.58 15.68
CA VAL A 133 9.03 -9.89 16.44
C VAL A 133 7.90 -10.87 16.82
N TYR A 134 7.48 -11.72 15.88
CA TYR A 134 6.36 -12.64 16.11
C TYR A 134 6.66 -13.77 17.12
N GLY A 135 7.91 -14.20 17.20
CA GLY A 135 8.30 -15.26 18.14
C GLY A 135 7.95 -14.96 19.60
N PRO A 136 8.41 -13.83 20.16
CA PRO A 136 8.11 -13.46 21.54
C PRO A 136 6.64 -13.11 21.80
N ILE A 137 5.91 -12.60 20.81
CA ILE A 137 4.50 -12.17 20.97
C ILE A 137 3.61 -13.33 21.45
N ALA A 138 3.79 -14.52 20.89
CA ALA A 138 2.98 -15.67 21.27
C ALA A 138 3.20 -16.07 22.73
N ALA A 139 4.46 -16.09 23.19
CA ALA A 139 4.81 -16.38 24.58
C ALA A 139 4.23 -15.32 25.52
N MET A 140 4.44 -14.05 25.22
CA MET A 140 3.93 -12.93 26.01
C MET A 140 2.40 -12.97 26.15
N LEU A 141 1.67 -13.26 25.08
CA LEU A 141 0.20 -13.38 25.13
C LEU A 141 -0.26 -14.54 26.03
N VAL A 142 0.48 -15.66 26.02
CA VAL A 142 0.19 -16.80 26.89
C VAL A 142 0.39 -16.46 28.36
N GLU A 143 1.42 -15.70 28.68
CA GLU A 143 1.77 -15.30 30.06
C GLU A 143 0.84 -14.21 30.61
N MET A 144 0.28 -13.35 29.75
CA MET A 144 -0.61 -12.26 30.17
C MET A 144 -1.96 -12.72 30.72
N PHE A 145 -2.42 -13.95 30.40
CA PHE A 145 -3.75 -14.42 30.77
C PHE A 145 -3.70 -15.72 31.57
N PRO A 146 -4.47 -15.83 32.68
CA PRO A 146 -4.62 -17.06 33.42
C PRO A 146 -5.11 -18.21 32.53
N THR A 147 -4.69 -19.45 32.85
CA THR A 147 -5.02 -20.64 32.04
C THR A 147 -6.51 -20.82 31.82
N ARG A 148 -7.32 -20.47 32.80
CA ARG A 148 -8.77 -20.65 32.80
C ARG A 148 -9.50 -19.88 31.71
N ILE A 149 -9.05 -18.66 31.40
CA ILE A 149 -9.71 -17.76 30.44
C ILE A 149 -8.83 -17.44 29.22
N ARG A 150 -7.63 -17.99 29.16
CA ARG A 150 -6.58 -17.67 28.20
C ARG A 150 -7.06 -17.73 26.75
N TYR A 151 -7.75 -18.79 26.36
CA TYR A 151 -8.20 -18.97 24.98
C TYR A 151 -9.09 -17.81 24.49
N THR A 152 -10.08 -17.44 25.30
CA THR A 152 -11.01 -16.35 24.95
C THR A 152 -10.34 -14.99 25.03
N SER A 153 -9.56 -14.75 26.09
CA SER A 153 -8.94 -13.45 26.34
C SER A 153 -7.83 -13.10 25.35
N MET A 154 -7.05 -14.11 24.88
CA MET A 154 -6.05 -13.91 23.82
C MET A 154 -6.68 -13.67 22.46
N SER A 155 -7.82 -14.30 22.20
CA SER A 155 -8.49 -14.22 20.89
C SER A 155 -8.88 -12.79 20.52
N LEU A 156 -9.40 -12.02 21.47
CA LEU A 156 -9.89 -10.67 21.23
C LEU A 156 -8.78 -9.70 20.77
N PRO A 157 -7.69 -9.46 21.53
CA PRO A 157 -6.62 -8.56 21.10
C PRO A 157 -5.91 -9.04 19.83
N TYR A 158 -5.77 -10.37 19.66
CA TYR A 158 -5.17 -10.95 18.47
C TYR A 158 -6.00 -10.64 17.21
N HIS A 159 -7.33 -10.81 17.27
CA HIS A 159 -8.20 -10.52 16.13
C HIS A 159 -8.35 -9.04 15.85
N ILE A 160 -8.36 -8.19 16.88
CA ILE A 160 -8.39 -6.73 16.69
C ILE A 160 -7.06 -6.28 16.05
N GLY A 161 -5.92 -6.72 16.57
CA GLY A 161 -4.62 -6.36 16.04
C GLY A 161 -4.41 -6.81 14.60
N ASN A 162 -4.55 -8.10 14.34
CA ASN A 162 -4.31 -8.65 13.01
C ASN A 162 -5.46 -8.37 12.03
N GLY A 163 -6.72 -8.43 12.47
CA GLY A 163 -7.88 -8.24 11.62
C GLY A 163 -8.06 -6.78 11.20
N TRP A 164 -8.08 -5.87 12.17
CA TRP A 164 -8.34 -4.45 11.88
C TRP A 164 -7.07 -3.75 11.41
N PHE A 165 -6.04 -3.68 12.26
CA PHE A 165 -4.83 -2.94 11.91
C PHE A 165 -4.03 -3.62 10.80
N GLY A 166 -3.83 -4.93 10.88
CA GLY A 166 -3.11 -5.69 9.86
C GLY A 166 -3.91 -5.86 8.58
N GLY A 167 -5.21 -6.20 8.68
CA GLY A 167 -6.08 -6.42 7.53
C GLY A 167 -6.36 -5.16 6.70
N LEU A 168 -6.44 -3.99 7.35
CA LEU A 168 -6.62 -2.71 6.65
C LEU A 168 -5.32 -2.14 6.07
N LEU A 169 -4.16 -2.64 6.50
CA LEU A 169 -2.85 -2.09 6.09
C LEU A 169 -2.66 -2.02 4.56
N PRO A 170 -2.89 -3.10 3.78
CA PRO A 170 -2.68 -3.03 2.34
C PRO A 170 -3.58 -1.98 1.66
N THR A 171 -4.83 -1.91 2.08
CA THR A 171 -5.83 -1.01 1.49
C THR A 171 -5.54 0.45 1.84
N MET A 172 -5.18 0.73 3.10
CA MET A 172 -4.81 2.08 3.54
C MET A 172 -3.52 2.54 2.88
N ALA A 173 -2.50 1.69 2.85
CA ALA A 173 -1.24 2.01 2.19
C ALA A 173 -1.44 2.31 0.71
N PHE A 174 -2.23 1.49 0.00
CA PHE A 174 -2.54 1.73 -1.41
C PHE A 174 -3.30 3.05 -1.61
N ALA A 175 -4.32 3.32 -0.79
CA ALA A 175 -5.11 4.55 -0.89
C ALA A 175 -4.25 5.81 -0.65
N ILE A 176 -3.35 5.78 0.33
CA ILE A 176 -2.41 6.88 0.61
C ILE A 176 -1.45 7.08 -0.58
N VAL A 177 -0.91 6.01 -1.14
CA VAL A 177 -0.03 6.07 -2.32
C VAL A 177 -0.79 6.62 -3.53
N ALA A 178 -1.98 6.12 -3.81
CA ALA A 178 -2.81 6.60 -4.92
C ALA A 178 -3.22 8.07 -4.75
N GLN A 179 -3.44 8.53 -3.52
CA GLN A 179 -3.78 9.91 -3.27
C GLN A 179 -2.59 10.85 -3.41
N THR A 180 -1.44 10.46 -2.86
CA THR A 180 -0.25 11.32 -2.78
C THR A 180 0.67 11.20 -3.98
N GLY A 181 0.63 10.08 -4.71
CA GLY A 181 1.55 9.76 -5.79
C GLY A 181 2.92 9.27 -5.32
N ASN A 182 3.23 9.39 -4.04
CA ASN A 182 4.52 8.96 -3.49
C ASN A 182 4.40 7.57 -2.87
N MET A 183 5.17 6.62 -3.41
CA MET A 183 5.20 5.22 -2.96
C MET A 183 5.56 5.04 -1.48
N TYR A 184 6.38 5.94 -0.92
CA TYR A 184 6.82 5.86 0.46
C TYR A 184 5.77 6.35 1.47
N ASN A 185 4.81 7.15 1.04
CA ASN A 185 3.78 7.67 1.96
C ASN A 185 2.88 6.57 2.51
N GLY A 186 2.70 5.46 1.80
CA GLY A 186 1.99 4.29 2.32
C GLY A 186 2.64 3.65 3.55
N LEU A 187 3.94 3.85 3.76
CA LEU A 187 4.67 3.33 4.92
C LEU A 187 4.36 4.09 6.22
N TRP A 188 3.81 5.29 6.15
CA TRP A 188 3.45 6.05 7.35
C TRP A 188 2.42 5.33 8.21
N TYR A 189 1.48 4.62 7.59
CA TYR A 189 0.48 3.86 8.34
C TYR A 189 1.11 2.82 9.29
N PRO A 190 1.92 1.85 8.83
CA PRO A 190 2.56 0.89 9.72
C PRO A 190 3.57 1.54 10.69
N ILE A 191 4.27 2.62 10.29
CA ILE A 191 5.20 3.35 11.17
C ILE A 191 4.47 3.96 12.36
N ILE A 192 3.34 4.62 12.13
CA ILE A 192 2.54 5.23 13.20
C ILE A 192 2.00 4.15 14.15
N ILE A 193 1.43 3.07 13.60
CA ILE A 193 0.89 1.96 14.41
C ILE A 193 2.00 1.33 15.25
N ALA A 194 3.15 1.04 14.65
CA ALA A 194 4.30 0.46 15.35
C ALA A 194 4.83 1.41 16.45
N GLY A 195 4.91 2.71 16.15
CA GLY A 195 5.33 3.72 17.13
C GLY A 195 4.39 3.81 18.33
N VAL A 196 3.09 3.86 18.09
CA VAL A 196 2.08 3.85 19.16
C VAL A 196 2.17 2.56 19.97
N THR A 197 2.30 1.41 19.31
CA THR A 197 2.45 0.11 19.98
C THR A 197 3.71 0.05 20.84
N ALA A 198 4.83 0.58 20.34
CA ALA A 198 6.08 0.64 21.13
C ALA A 198 5.93 1.51 22.38
N VAL A 199 5.30 2.69 22.27
CA VAL A 199 5.06 3.58 23.41
C VAL A 199 4.12 2.92 24.43
N ILE A 200 2.99 2.40 23.99
CA ILE A 200 2.03 1.74 24.89
C ILE A 200 2.67 0.49 25.52
N GLY A 201 3.36 -0.32 24.73
CA GLY A 201 4.02 -1.54 25.21
C GLY A 201 5.04 -1.25 26.30
N THR A 202 5.90 -0.25 26.09
CA THR A 202 6.95 0.10 27.08
C THR A 202 6.39 0.75 28.35
N LEU A 203 5.29 1.48 28.26
CA LEU A 203 4.75 2.22 29.41
C LEU A 203 3.74 1.42 30.24
N PHE A 204 2.96 0.53 29.60
CA PHE A 204 1.79 -0.11 30.23
C PHE A 204 1.91 -1.62 30.37
N ILE A 205 2.72 -2.32 29.57
CA ILE A 205 2.90 -3.76 29.71
C ILE A 205 3.91 -4.02 30.83
N ARG A 206 3.48 -4.81 31.83
CA ARG A 206 4.33 -5.26 32.92
C ARG A 206 5.14 -6.48 32.49
N GLU A 207 6.31 -6.68 33.08
CA GLU A 207 7.09 -7.90 32.95
C GLU A 207 6.29 -9.11 33.51
N THR A 208 6.14 -10.16 32.71
CA THR A 208 5.30 -11.32 33.03
C THR A 208 6.07 -12.61 33.25
N LYS A 209 7.41 -12.60 33.10
CA LYS A 209 8.24 -13.83 33.14
C LYS A 209 8.14 -14.63 34.45
N ASP A 210 7.84 -13.99 35.57
CA ASP A 210 7.75 -14.61 36.90
C ASP A 210 6.29 -14.83 37.36
N VAL A 211 5.31 -14.63 36.47
CA VAL A 211 3.89 -14.82 36.79
C VAL A 211 3.55 -16.32 36.82
N ASP A 212 2.97 -16.79 37.93
CA ASP A 212 2.46 -18.16 38.01
C ASP A 212 1.18 -18.31 37.18
N ILE A 213 1.34 -18.87 35.99
CA ILE A 213 0.23 -19.09 35.04
C ILE A 213 -0.75 -20.18 35.45
N TYR A 214 -0.42 -20.95 36.48
CA TYR A 214 -1.26 -22.03 37.07
C TYR A 214 -1.88 -21.61 38.40
N GLY A 215 -1.54 -20.43 38.91
CA GLY A 215 -2.13 -19.91 40.14
C GLY A 215 -3.64 -19.80 40.06
N ASN A 216 -4.33 -20.26 41.05
CA ASN A 216 -5.79 -20.08 41.18
C ASN A 216 -6.06 -18.66 41.66
N ASP A 217 -6.40 -17.80 40.76
CA ASP A 217 -7.04 -16.49 41.06
C ASP A 217 -8.57 -16.67 41.00
#